data_af3a7a011318e674762a0c43864e1fc2
#
_entry.id   af3a7a011318e674762a0c43864e1fc2
#
_cell.length_a   1.000
_cell.length_b   1.000
_cell.length_c   1.000
_cell.angle_alpha   90.00
_cell.angle_beta   90.00
_cell.angle_gamma   90.00
#
_symmetry.space_group_name_H-M   'P 1'
#
loop_
_entity.id
_entity.type
_entity.pdbx_description
1 polymer ?
#
loop_
_entity_poly.entity_id
_entity_poly.type
_entity_poly.pdbx_seq_one_letter_code
_entity_poly.pdbx_strand_id
1 'polypeptide(L)'
;MFLIIGENTTYSHLTTTNAPYLMNTIRPRAAWLSNYYAATHWSQANYVAMVTGQFTKCEQQDYGIACHQNVDNLYHQMDVAGLTWKVWLEAGSAKCDTGSGGSCASNTACPLTGFYTTGNPPILFDDIEGPNGVWSATTPSAECLANDVPAGTPTSGMATFNADLASGQVGRFNTVIPNGCEDGEANCKPVNNRYTQFDNFLRAEVPKIEASPAFGSNGVIVITYDEDQRAGGIAAKNGLGSGGHVVCAILSPLAVPGSYGQKYYHYSVLRTLDDGFGITSYLGDANEVSPISSIWRR
;
A
#
# COMPACT_ATOMS: atom_id res chain seq x y z
N MET A 1 -7.71 7.76 6.39
CA MET A 1 -7.27 7.49 5.02
C MET A 1 -6.88 6.03 4.87
N PHE A 2 -7.12 5.44 3.70
CA PHE A 2 -6.80 4.05 3.38
C PHE A 2 -5.98 3.99 2.10
N LEU A 3 -4.83 3.32 2.15
CA LEU A 3 -3.97 3.06 1.00
C LEU A 3 -4.01 1.54 0.72
N ILE A 4 -4.60 1.16 -0.40
CA ILE A 4 -4.68 -0.24 -0.85
C ILE A 4 -3.64 -0.42 -1.94
N ILE A 5 -2.72 -1.35 -1.75
CA ILE A 5 -1.59 -1.56 -2.65
C ILE A 5 -1.71 -2.95 -3.29
N GLY A 6 -1.78 -2.99 -4.61
CA GLY A 6 -1.63 -4.20 -5.40
C GLY A 6 -0.19 -4.37 -5.89
N GLU A 7 0.10 -5.51 -6.48
CA GLU A 7 1.43 -5.95 -6.89
C GLU A 7 1.58 -6.04 -8.43
N ASN A 8 2.75 -5.64 -8.92
CA ASN A 8 3.28 -5.97 -10.25
C ASN A 8 2.30 -5.83 -11.42
N THR A 9 1.57 -4.72 -11.53
CA THR A 9 0.55 -4.57 -12.58
C THR A 9 0.70 -3.31 -13.42
N THR A 10 1.01 -3.49 -14.70
CA THR A 10 1.08 -2.42 -15.69
C THR A 10 -0.30 -1.81 -15.95
N TYR A 11 -0.38 -0.48 -15.99
CA TYR A 11 -1.62 0.28 -16.24
C TYR A 11 -2.43 -0.25 -17.44
N SER A 12 -1.78 -0.51 -18.57
CA SER A 12 -2.44 -0.95 -19.80
C SER A 12 -2.95 -2.40 -19.77
N HIS A 13 -2.58 -3.19 -18.77
CA HIS A 13 -3.07 -4.57 -18.63
C HIS A 13 -4.45 -4.64 -17.99
N LEU A 14 -4.90 -3.58 -17.33
CA LEU A 14 -6.21 -3.53 -16.70
C LEU A 14 -7.28 -3.09 -17.71
N THR A 15 -8.28 -3.93 -17.85
CA THR A 15 -9.37 -3.77 -18.81
C THR A 15 -10.73 -3.94 -18.15
N THR A 16 -11.79 -3.52 -18.82
CA THR A 16 -13.17 -3.74 -18.36
C THR A 16 -13.54 -5.23 -18.25
N THR A 17 -12.75 -6.11 -18.88
CA THR A 17 -12.99 -7.57 -18.86
C THR A 17 -12.33 -8.23 -17.65
N ASN A 18 -11.06 -7.87 -17.32
CA ASN A 18 -10.31 -8.54 -16.27
C ASN A 18 -10.31 -7.79 -14.93
N ALA A 19 -10.69 -6.51 -14.93
CA ALA A 19 -10.85 -5.68 -13.73
C ALA A 19 -12.17 -4.86 -13.82
N PRO A 20 -13.35 -5.53 -13.95
CA PRO A 20 -14.61 -4.86 -14.20
C PRO A 20 -15.06 -3.92 -13.09
N TYR A 21 -14.79 -4.23 -11.82
CA TYR A 21 -15.16 -3.36 -10.70
C TYR A 21 -14.30 -2.10 -10.66
N LEU A 22 -12.99 -2.25 -10.81
CA LEU A 22 -12.05 -1.13 -10.87
C LEU A 22 -12.35 -0.21 -12.05
N MET A 23 -12.58 -0.78 -13.24
CA MET A 23 -12.74 0.00 -14.47
C MET A 23 -14.15 0.57 -14.68
N ASN A 24 -15.20 -0.14 -14.26
CA ASN A 24 -16.58 0.27 -14.51
C ASN A 24 -17.28 0.87 -13.28
N THR A 25 -16.77 0.61 -12.05
CA THR A 25 -17.39 1.09 -10.83
C THR A 25 -16.51 2.12 -10.10
N ILE A 26 -15.23 1.82 -9.88
CA ILE A 26 -14.33 2.75 -9.17
C ILE A 26 -13.94 3.92 -10.08
N ARG A 27 -13.40 3.64 -11.26
CA ARG A 27 -12.87 4.66 -12.18
C ARG A 27 -13.83 5.82 -12.46
N PRO A 28 -15.14 5.60 -12.74
CA PRO A 28 -16.08 6.72 -12.98
C PRO A 28 -16.34 7.60 -11.77
N ARG A 29 -16.09 7.10 -10.55
CA ARG A 29 -16.33 7.77 -9.27
C ARG A 29 -15.06 8.35 -8.64
N ALA A 30 -13.89 7.96 -9.13
CA ALA A 30 -12.59 8.33 -8.61
C ALA A 30 -12.01 9.56 -9.31
N ALA A 31 -11.12 10.28 -8.63
CA ALA A 31 -10.09 11.02 -9.30
C ALA A 31 -9.05 10.01 -9.82
N TRP A 32 -9.05 9.80 -11.12
CA TRP A 32 -8.23 8.82 -11.82
C TRP A 32 -6.96 9.47 -12.35
N LEU A 33 -5.81 9.15 -11.77
CA LEU A 33 -4.53 9.70 -12.19
C LEU A 33 -4.00 8.90 -13.39
N SER A 34 -4.26 9.38 -14.59
CA SER A 34 -3.94 8.66 -15.82
C SER A 34 -2.46 8.70 -16.22
N ASN A 35 -1.62 9.38 -15.44
CA ASN A 35 -0.20 9.55 -15.70
C ASN A 35 0.59 9.41 -14.38
N TYR A 36 0.44 8.23 -13.74
CA TYR A 36 1.00 7.92 -12.43
C TYR A 36 2.04 6.80 -12.52
N TYR A 37 3.17 6.99 -11.84
CA TYR A 37 4.32 6.10 -11.97
C TYR A 37 4.83 5.64 -10.62
N ALA A 38 5.19 4.35 -10.54
CA ALA A 38 5.91 3.77 -9.44
C ALA A 38 7.36 4.30 -9.37
N ALA A 39 7.96 4.28 -8.19
CA ALA A 39 9.28 4.88 -7.98
C ALA A 39 10.38 4.08 -8.67
N THR A 40 10.38 2.76 -8.55
CA THR A 40 11.46 1.89 -9.04
C THR A 40 10.93 0.50 -9.39
N HIS A 41 11.81 -0.41 -9.79
CA HIS A 41 11.59 -1.84 -9.75
C HIS A 41 12.30 -2.46 -8.57
N TRP A 42 11.76 -3.56 -8.14
CA TRP A 42 11.71 -4.33 -6.91
C TRP A 42 10.63 -3.79 -5.96
N SER A 43 9.68 -4.66 -5.66
CA SER A 43 8.51 -4.35 -4.84
C SER A 43 8.90 -3.71 -3.51
N GLN A 44 9.83 -4.31 -2.78
CA GLN A 44 10.24 -3.81 -1.46
C GLN A 44 10.74 -2.36 -1.50
N ALA A 45 11.51 -1.99 -2.52
CA ALA A 45 11.99 -0.63 -2.70
C ALA A 45 10.85 0.37 -2.89
N ASN A 46 9.76 -0.03 -3.58
CA ASN A 46 8.58 0.81 -3.73
C ASN A 46 7.80 0.97 -2.42
N TYR A 47 7.60 -0.11 -1.65
CA TYR A 47 6.96 -0.02 -0.33
C TYR A 47 7.73 0.89 0.63
N VAL A 48 9.06 0.79 0.65
CA VAL A 48 9.91 1.71 1.42
C VAL A 48 9.78 3.14 0.90
N ALA A 49 9.83 3.34 -0.42
CA ALA A 49 9.73 4.67 -1.03
C ALA A 49 8.39 5.37 -0.75
N MET A 50 7.29 4.63 -0.68
CA MET A 50 5.96 5.16 -0.37
C MET A 50 5.86 5.75 1.03
N VAL A 51 6.75 5.39 1.96
CA VAL A 51 6.71 5.83 3.36
C VAL A 51 7.97 6.56 3.82
N THR A 52 9.00 6.64 2.97
CA THR A 52 10.26 7.35 3.29
C THR A 52 10.67 8.38 2.24
N GLY A 53 10.04 8.36 1.07
CA GLY A 53 10.50 9.17 -0.06
C GLY A 53 11.83 8.70 -0.68
N GLN A 54 12.36 7.56 -0.29
CA GLN A 54 13.63 7.00 -0.76
C GLN A 54 13.61 5.47 -0.64
N PHE A 55 14.51 4.76 -1.28
CA PHE A 55 14.54 3.31 -1.22
C PHE A 55 15.86 2.70 -0.70
N THR A 56 16.81 3.51 -0.37
CA THR A 56 18.06 3.22 0.37
C THR A 56 18.58 1.78 0.21
N LYS A 57 18.62 0.98 1.28
CA LYS A 57 19.17 -0.38 1.28
C LYS A 57 18.37 -1.39 0.42
N CYS A 58 17.16 -1.04 0.00
CA CYS A 58 16.26 -1.93 -0.74
C CYS A 58 16.36 -1.76 -2.25
N GLU A 59 17.37 -1.07 -2.78
CA GLU A 59 17.42 -0.58 -4.17
C GLU A 59 17.51 -1.66 -5.26
N GLN A 60 18.06 -2.83 -4.96
CA GLN A 60 18.53 -3.75 -6.00
C GLN A 60 17.82 -5.11 -6.03
N GLN A 61 17.05 -5.43 -5.03
CA GLN A 61 16.26 -6.66 -4.92
C GLN A 61 15.36 -6.65 -3.69
N ASP A 62 14.48 -7.65 -3.60
CA ASP A 62 13.70 -7.90 -2.40
C ASP A 62 14.56 -8.63 -1.37
N TYR A 63 15.07 -7.89 -0.42
CA TYR A 63 15.97 -8.43 0.62
C TYR A 63 15.22 -9.01 1.83
N GLY A 64 13.90 -8.89 1.87
CA GLY A 64 13.13 -9.21 3.07
C GLY A 64 13.60 -8.35 4.25
N ILE A 65 13.64 -8.93 5.44
CA ILE A 65 14.06 -8.23 6.66
C ILE A 65 15.53 -7.76 6.65
N ALA A 66 16.38 -8.26 5.77
CA ALA A 66 17.76 -7.76 5.61
C ALA A 66 17.83 -6.32 5.09
N CYS A 67 16.71 -5.80 4.58
CA CYS A 67 16.55 -4.42 4.15
C CYS A 67 16.26 -3.45 5.32
N HIS A 68 16.18 -3.91 6.57
CA HIS A 68 15.90 -3.04 7.70
C HIS A 68 16.89 -1.87 7.82
N GLN A 69 16.42 -0.73 8.26
CA GLN A 69 17.16 0.51 8.19
C GLN A 69 16.71 1.52 9.26
N ASN A 70 17.64 2.37 9.63
CA ASN A 70 17.39 3.49 10.54
C ASN A 70 17.28 4.79 9.70
N VAL A 71 16.12 5.01 9.12
CA VAL A 71 15.78 6.24 8.39
C VAL A 71 14.42 6.74 8.84
N ASP A 72 14.20 8.04 8.81
CA ASP A 72 12.90 8.62 9.13
C ASP A 72 11.83 8.15 8.14
N ASN A 73 10.61 7.97 8.62
CA ASN A 73 9.52 7.38 7.88
C ASN A 73 8.17 7.99 8.27
N LEU A 74 7.16 7.77 7.45
CA LEU A 74 5.81 8.30 7.66
C LEU A 74 5.21 7.87 9.01
N TYR A 75 5.48 6.64 9.46
CA TYR A 75 4.94 6.13 10.72
C TYR A 75 5.44 6.95 11.91
N HIS A 76 6.76 7.16 11.99
CA HIS A 76 7.38 8.01 12.99
C HIS A 76 6.87 9.47 12.90
N GLN A 77 6.74 10.03 11.71
CA GLN A 77 6.18 11.38 11.55
C GLN A 77 4.73 11.48 12.05
N MET A 78 3.92 10.45 11.82
CA MET A 78 2.56 10.39 12.34
C MET A 78 2.54 10.32 13.87
N ASP A 79 3.40 9.52 14.47
CA ASP A 79 3.51 9.43 15.92
C ASP A 79 3.93 10.76 16.55
N VAL A 80 4.91 11.44 15.96
CA VAL A 80 5.33 12.79 16.39
C VAL A 80 4.17 13.79 16.26
N ALA A 81 3.32 13.64 15.25
CA ALA A 81 2.13 14.46 15.05
C ALA A 81 0.93 14.04 15.93
N GLY A 82 1.05 12.98 16.74
CA GLY A 82 -0.04 12.44 17.55
C GLY A 82 -1.16 11.80 16.72
N LEU A 83 -0.84 11.30 15.53
CA LEU A 83 -1.76 10.65 14.60
C LEU A 83 -1.60 9.13 14.67
N THR A 84 -2.71 8.43 14.59
CA THR A 84 -2.70 6.96 14.62
C THR A 84 -2.54 6.38 13.22
N TRP A 85 -1.80 5.29 13.11
CA TRP A 85 -1.64 4.55 11.86
C TRP A 85 -1.81 3.04 12.10
N LYS A 86 -2.14 2.30 11.06
CA LYS A 86 -2.13 0.83 11.07
C LYS A 86 -1.76 0.28 9.70
N VAL A 87 -1.07 -0.86 9.71
CA VAL A 87 -0.87 -1.70 8.54
C VAL A 87 -1.66 -2.99 8.75
N TRP A 88 -2.47 -3.34 7.76
CA TRP A 88 -3.39 -4.46 7.78
C TRP A 88 -2.91 -5.50 6.78
N LEU A 89 -2.44 -6.62 7.28
CA LEU A 89 -1.91 -7.71 6.49
C LEU A 89 -2.97 -8.78 6.32
N GLU A 90 -3.53 -8.91 5.12
CA GLU A 90 -4.39 -10.06 4.84
C GLU A 90 -3.56 -11.34 4.88
N ALA A 91 -4.04 -12.33 5.64
CA ALA A 91 -3.31 -13.58 5.91
C ALA A 91 -1.96 -13.42 6.63
N GLY A 92 -1.71 -12.29 7.28
CA GLY A 92 -0.60 -12.15 8.23
C GLY A 92 -0.74 -13.18 9.35
N SER A 93 0.37 -13.85 9.72
CA SER A 93 0.36 -14.93 10.70
C SER A 93 0.44 -14.41 12.14
N ALA A 94 1.02 -13.23 12.32
CA ALA A 94 1.24 -12.59 13.61
C ALA A 94 1.26 -11.06 13.47
N LYS A 95 1.27 -10.37 14.59
CA LYS A 95 1.59 -8.94 14.66
C LYS A 95 3.09 -8.75 14.47
N CYS A 96 3.49 -7.70 13.76
CA CYS A 96 4.89 -7.45 13.40
C CYS A 96 5.52 -8.70 12.77
N ASP A 97 4.84 -9.25 11.80
CA ASP A 97 5.26 -10.52 11.20
C ASP A 97 6.51 -10.31 10.32
N THR A 98 7.67 -10.64 10.86
CA THR A 98 8.95 -10.68 10.14
C THR A 98 9.16 -12.01 9.41
N GLY A 99 8.24 -12.95 9.56
CA GLY A 99 8.30 -14.27 8.94
C GLY A 99 8.25 -14.18 7.42
N SER A 100 8.85 -15.15 6.77
CA SER A 100 8.71 -15.35 5.34
C SER A 100 7.28 -15.79 5.05
N GLY A 101 6.42 -14.85 4.72
CA GLY A 101 5.18 -15.18 4.05
C GLY A 101 5.54 -16.04 2.84
N GLY A 102 5.01 -17.25 2.76
CA GLY A 102 5.34 -18.17 1.70
C GLY A 102 5.02 -17.52 0.35
N SER A 103 6.00 -17.46 -0.53
CA SER A 103 5.74 -17.12 -1.91
C SER A 103 4.65 -18.03 -2.45
N CYS A 104 3.65 -17.47 -3.10
CA CYS A 104 2.74 -18.25 -3.93
C CYS A 104 3.50 -18.79 -5.14
N ALA A 105 4.34 -19.81 -4.94
CA ALA A 105 5.01 -20.47 -6.03
C ALA A 105 3.96 -21.08 -6.95
N SER A 106 3.89 -20.51 -8.14
CA SER A 106 3.24 -21.01 -9.37
C SER A 106 2.24 -22.15 -9.23
N ASN A 107 0.96 -21.87 -9.54
CA ASN A 107 -0.09 -22.81 -9.90
C ASN A 107 -0.67 -23.78 -8.85
N THR A 108 -0.23 -23.78 -7.65
CA THR A 108 -0.97 -24.40 -6.55
C THR A 108 -1.89 -23.36 -5.93
N ALA A 109 -3.06 -23.78 -5.45
CA ALA A 109 -3.86 -22.90 -4.61
C ALA A 109 -2.94 -22.30 -3.56
N CYS A 110 -2.60 -21.02 -3.71
CA CYS A 110 -1.85 -20.34 -2.69
C CYS A 110 -2.72 -20.48 -1.45
N PRO A 111 -2.26 -21.12 -0.40
CA PRO A 111 -3.00 -20.99 0.83
C PRO A 111 -3.12 -19.49 1.08
N LEU A 112 -4.26 -19.02 1.56
CA LEU A 112 -4.51 -17.62 1.95
C LEU A 112 -3.46 -17.11 2.99
N THR A 113 -2.36 -17.80 3.16
CA THR A 113 -1.36 -17.71 4.22
C THR A 113 -0.09 -16.97 3.84
N GLY A 114 0.00 -16.40 2.65
CA GLY A 114 1.24 -15.72 2.27
C GLY A 114 0.98 -14.24 2.00
N PHE A 115 1.39 -13.36 2.88
CA PHE A 115 1.77 -12.01 2.47
C PHE A 115 3.29 -11.97 2.28
N TYR A 116 3.73 -11.10 1.41
CA TYR A 116 5.18 -10.92 1.21
C TYR A 116 5.73 -10.01 2.30
N THR A 117 6.82 -10.38 2.96
CA THR A 117 7.57 -9.47 3.85
C THR A 117 8.01 -8.20 3.15
N THR A 118 8.12 -8.25 1.83
CA THR A 118 8.40 -7.09 0.97
C THR A 118 7.29 -6.04 1.04
N GLY A 119 6.05 -6.45 1.17
CA GLY A 119 4.87 -5.58 1.24
C GLY A 119 4.53 -5.07 2.64
N ASN A 120 5.37 -5.34 3.65
CA ASN A 120 5.15 -4.92 5.03
C ASN A 120 6.20 -3.89 5.50
N PRO A 121 6.05 -2.59 5.18
CA PRO A 121 7.07 -1.59 5.47
C PRO A 121 7.44 -1.41 6.95
N PRO A 122 6.51 -1.44 7.94
CA PRO A 122 6.86 -1.16 9.33
C PRO A 122 8.00 -2.01 9.89
N ILE A 123 8.04 -3.29 9.52
CA ILE A 123 9.08 -4.23 10.00
C ILE A 123 10.48 -3.92 9.46
N LEU A 124 10.60 -2.99 8.54
CA LEU A 124 11.87 -2.59 7.93
C LEU A 124 12.50 -1.37 8.60
N PHE A 125 11.82 -0.74 9.56
CA PHE A 125 12.33 0.45 10.24
C PHE A 125 12.74 0.13 11.67
N ASP A 126 14.00 0.44 11.99
CA ASP A 126 14.60 0.12 13.29
C ASP A 126 13.85 0.77 14.45
N ASP A 127 13.35 1.98 14.25
CA ASP A 127 12.56 2.75 15.22
C ASP A 127 11.14 2.21 15.44
N ILE A 128 10.55 1.57 14.45
CA ILE A 128 9.20 0.98 14.52
C ILE A 128 9.25 -0.47 15.00
N GLU A 129 10.07 -1.33 14.37
CA GLU A 129 10.12 -2.76 14.68
C GLU A 129 10.82 -3.03 15.99
N GLY A 130 11.95 -2.39 16.24
CA GLY A 130 12.83 -2.70 17.35
C GLY A 130 12.56 -1.91 18.63
N PRO A 131 12.66 -2.53 19.81
CA PRO A 131 12.58 -1.81 21.06
C PRO A 131 13.75 -0.82 21.19
N ASN A 132 13.44 0.40 21.62
CA ASN A 132 14.43 1.49 21.78
C ASN A 132 15.17 1.86 20.47
N GLY A 133 14.53 1.67 19.30
CA GLY A 133 15.11 2.00 18.00
C GLY A 133 16.22 1.05 17.55
N VAL A 134 16.26 -0.16 18.09
CA VAL A 134 17.21 -1.21 17.69
C VAL A 134 16.44 -2.38 17.12
N TRP A 135 16.57 -2.58 15.83
CA TRP A 135 15.84 -3.63 15.10
C TRP A 135 16.01 -5.03 15.70
N SER A 136 14.93 -5.81 15.77
CA SER A 136 14.96 -7.16 16.33
C SER A 136 13.91 -8.07 15.69
N ALA A 137 14.33 -9.12 15.01
CA ALA A 137 13.44 -10.13 14.45
C ALA A 137 12.67 -10.96 15.49
N THR A 138 13.04 -10.90 16.76
CA THR A 138 12.49 -11.78 17.81
C THR A 138 11.83 -11.03 18.94
N THR A 139 12.02 -9.73 19.01
CA THR A 139 11.49 -8.89 20.09
C THR A 139 10.98 -7.58 19.49
N PRO A 140 9.81 -7.60 18.84
CA PRO A 140 9.23 -6.40 18.25
C PRO A 140 8.87 -5.38 19.34
N SER A 141 8.83 -4.11 18.95
CA SER A 141 8.42 -3.02 19.81
C SER A 141 6.94 -3.10 20.19
N ALA A 142 6.56 -2.43 21.26
CA ALA A 142 5.13 -2.31 21.61
C ALA A 142 4.32 -1.56 20.54
N GLU A 143 4.96 -0.62 19.86
CA GLU A 143 4.39 0.18 18.79
C GLU A 143 4.07 -0.69 17.55
N CYS A 144 5.04 -1.43 17.08
CA CYS A 144 4.85 -2.38 16.00
C CYS A 144 3.71 -3.35 16.32
N LEU A 145 3.74 -3.99 17.50
CA LEU A 145 2.70 -4.92 17.94
C LEU A 145 1.29 -4.30 18.02
N ALA A 146 1.19 -2.99 18.16
CA ALA A 146 -0.09 -2.29 18.18
C ALA A 146 -0.61 -1.95 16.77
N ASN A 147 0.30 -1.70 15.83
CA ASN A 147 -0.02 -1.04 14.58
C ASN A 147 0.17 -1.90 13.33
N ASP A 148 1.08 -2.87 13.33
CA ASP A 148 1.29 -3.82 12.25
C ASP A 148 0.59 -5.14 12.59
N VAL A 149 -0.59 -5.35 12.00
CA VAL A 149 -1.55 -6.35 12.50
C VAL A 149 -2.16 -7.21 11.39
N PRO A 150 -2.45 -8.50 11.67
CA PRO A 150 -3.23 -9.32 10.77
C PRO A 150 -4.62 -8.74 10.55
N ALA A 151 -5.04 -8.62 9.29
CA ALA A 151 -6.40 -8.19 8.94
C ALA A 151 -7.46 -9.27 9.24
N GLY A 152 -7.02 -10.48 9.52
CA GLY A 152 -7.82 -11.63 9.90
C GLY A 152 -6.94 -12.87 10.02
N THR A 153 -7.53 -14.06 9.90
CA THR A 153 -6.81 -15.33 9.83
C THR A 153 -6.78 -15.84 8.39
N PRO A 154 -5.90 -16.79 8.05
CA PRO A 154 -5.88 -17.40 6.71
C PRO A 154 -7.22 -17.93 6.21
N THR A 155 -8.14 -18.25 7.11
CA THR A 155 -9.49 -18.76 6.78
C THR A 155 -10.58 -17.70 6.89
N SER A 156 -10.30 -16.56 7.50
CA SER A 156 -11.27 -15.47 7.72
C SER A 156 -10.98 -14.22 6.88
N GLY A 157 -9.89 -14.21 6.09
CA GLY A 157 -9.51 -13.08 5.24
C GLY A 157 -9.42 -11.77 6.03
N MET A 158 -10.22 -10.78 5.65
CA MET A 158 -10.24 -9.44 6.23
C MET A 158 -11.16 -9.28 7.46
N ALA A 159 -11.50 -10.34 8.18
CA ALA A 159 -12.54 -10.27 9.22
C ALA A 159 -12.19 -9.33 10.38
N THR A 160 -10.94 -9.29 10.84
CA THR A 160 -10.50 -8.39 11.93
C THR A 160 -10.53 -6.93 11.46
N PHE A 161 -9.99 -6.66 10.28
CA PHE A 161 -10.06 -5.33 9.66
C PHE A 161 -11.50 -4.85 9.52
N ASN A 162 -12.40 -5.70 9.04
CA ASN A 162 -13.81 -5.36 8.86
C ASN A 162 -14.53 -5.09 10.19
N ALA A 163 -14.19 -5.82 11.26
CA ALA A 163 -14.71 -5.55 12.59
C ALA A 163 -14.22 -4.21 13.16
N ASP A 164 -12.93 -3.91 12.98
CA ASP A 164 -12.34 -2.65 13.40
C ASP A 164 -12.84 -1.46 12.57
N LEU A 165 -13.10 -1.64 11.26
CA LEU A 165 -13.78 -0.65 10.44
C LEU A 165 -15.17 -0.33 10.99
N ALA A 166 -15.97 -1.34 11.31
CA ALA A 166 -17.34 -1.17 11.79
C ALA A 166 -17.39 -0.48 13.17
N SER A 167 -16.39 -0.72 14.02
CA SER A 167 -16.28 -0.12 15.36
C SER A 167 -15.50 1.21 15.39
N GLY A 168 -14.90 1.62 14.26
CA GLY A 168 -14.07 2.82 14.19
C GLY A 168 -12.69 2.68 14.85
N GLN A 169 -12.19 1.45 15.04
CA GLN A 169 -10.91 1.15 15.69
C GLN A 169 -9.73 1.11 14.71
N VAL A 170 -9.87 1.71 13.55
CA VAL A 170 -8.80 1.82 12.55
C VAL A 170 -7.96 3.09 12.75
N GLY A 171 -6.77 3.15 12.17
CA GLY A 171 -5.90 4.33 12.21
C GLY A 171 -6.45 5.53 11.43
N ARG A 172 -5.88 6.69 11.68
CA ARG A 172 -6.06 7.87 10.80
C ARG A 172 -5.48 7.59 9.42
N PHE A 173 -4.36 6.87 9.37
CA PHE A 173 -3.78 6.29 8.17
C PHE A 173 -3.79 4.75 8.26
N ASN A 174 -4.21 4.10 7.20
CA ASN A 174 -4.28 2.64 7.12
C ASN A 174 -3.69 2.18 5.79
N THR A 175 -2.66 1.37 5.83
CA THR A 175 -2.19 0.60 4.68
C THR A 175 -2.87 -0.75 4.69
N VAL A 176 -3.41 -1.16 3.55
CA VAL A 176 -4.10 -2.45 3.40
C VAL A 176 -3.34 -3.26 2.36
N ILE A 177 -2.78 -4.36 2.80
CA ILE A 177 -1.97 -5.28 1.99
C ILE A 177 -2.75 -6.58 1.80
N PRO A 178 -3.29 -6.83 0.59
CA PRO A 178 -3.94 -8.09 0.27
C PRO A 178 -2.95 -9.26 0.30
N ASN A 179 -3.46 -10.48 0.40
CA ASN A 179 -2.62 -11.68 0.27
C ASN A 179 -2.13 -11.87 -1.18
N GLY A 180 -1.07 -12.66 -1.36
CA GLY A 180 -0.43 -12.83 -2.67
C GLY A 180 -1.30 -13.45 -3.77
N CYS A 181 -2.51 -13.90 -3.45
CA CYS A 181 -3.53 -14.28 -4.44
C CYS A 181 -4.46 -13.13 -4.81
N GLU A 182 -4.61 -12.15 -3.94
CA GLU A 182 -5.57 -11.05 -4.09
C GLU A 182 -4.91 -9.68 -4.30
N ASP A 183 -3.58 -9.62 -4.24
CA ASP A 183 -2.79 -8.41 -4.51
C ASP A 183 -2.52 -8.13 -6.01
N GLY A 184 -2.74 -9.10 -6.89
CA GLY A 184 -2.44 -8.98 -8.31
C GLY A 184 -1.14 -9.66 -8.75
N GLU A 185 -0.38 -10.30 -7.84
CA GLU A 185 0.90 -10.96 -8.17
C GLU A 185 0.69 -12.34 -8.77
N ALA A 186 -0.08 -13.20 -8.13
CA ALA A 186 -0.17 -14.60 -8.50
C ALA A 186 -1.53 -15.00 -9.08
N ASN A 187 -1.51 -15.88 -10.10
CA ASN A 187 -2.72 -16.53 -10.57
C ASN A 187 -3.10 -17.69 -9.66
N CYS A 188 -4.14 -17.50 -8.85
CA CYS A 188 -4.62 -18.50 -7.90
C CYS A 188 -5.97 -19.08 -8.28
N LYS A 189 -6.15 -20.38 -8.07
CA LYS A 189 -7.45 -21.03 -8.25
C LYS A 189 -8.45 -20.59 -7.17
N PRO A 190 -9.75 -20.55 -7.46
CA PRO A 190 -10.40 -21.00 -8.72
C PRO A 190 -10.40 -19.96 -9.84
N VAL A 191 -10.10 -18.68 -9.57
CA VAL A 191 -10.21 -17.57 -10.55
C VAL A 191 -9.11 -17.66 -11.62
N ASN A 192 -7.90 -17.97 -11.22
CA ASN A 192 -6.72 -18.13 -12.08
C ASN A 192 -6.47 -16.92 -13.01
N ASN A 193 -6.74 -15.73 -12.52
CA ASN A 193 -6.49 -14.45 -13.19
C ASN A 193 -6.21 -13.40 -12.11
N ARG A 194 -4.97 -13.00 -11.95
CA ARG A 194 -4.49 -12.11 -10.91
C ARG A 194 -5.17 -10.73 -10.91
N TYR A 195 -5.47 -10.18 -12.08
CA TYR A 195 -6.18 -8.91 -12.19
C TYR A 195 -7.62 -9.02 -11.68
N THR A 196 -8.31 -10.10 -12.04
CA THR A 196 -9.67 -10.38 -11.56
C THR A 196 -9.69 -10.70 -10.07
N GLN A 197 -8.64 -11.31 -9.53
CA GLN A 197 -8.50 -11.61 -8.10
C GLN A 197 -8.40 -10.31 -7.29
N PHE A 198 -7.53 -9.38 -7.69
CA PHE A 198 -7.46 -8.07 -7.04
C PHE A 198 -8.73 -7.24 -7.23
N ASP A 199 -9.35 -7.28 -8.41
CA ASP A 199 -10.65 -6.65 -8.66
C ASP A 199 -11.76 -7.17 -7.74
N ASN A 200 -11.75 -8.48 -7.45
CA ASN A 200 -12.67 -9.11 -6.50
C ASN A 200 -12.39 -8.65 -5.06
N PHE A 201 -11.12 -8.54 -4.66
CA PHE A 201 -10.73 -7.97 -3.38
C PHE A 201 -11.26 -6.53 -3.23
N LEU A 202 -11.01 -5.68 -4.21
CA LEU A 202 -11.52 -4.30 -4.21
C LEU A 202 -13.05 -4.26 -4.12
N ARG A 203 -13.74 -5.14 -4.84
CA ARG A 203 -15.21 -5.25 -4.81
C ARG A 203 -15.72 -5.65 -3.43
N ALA A 204 -14.98 -6.47 -2.71
CA ALA A 204 -15.34 -6.92 -1.38
C ALA A 204 -15.06 -5.86 -0.31
N GLU A 205 -13.94 -5.15 -0.38
CA GLU A 205 -13.45 -4.34 0.73
C GLU A 205 -13.73 -2.83 0.56
N VAL A 206 -13.66 -2.26 -0.65
CA VAL A 206 -13.89 -0.82 -0.86
C VAL A 206 -15.26 -0.37 -0.37
N PRO A 207 -16.38 -1.06 -0.65
CA PRO A 207 -17.68 -0.64 -0.14
C PRO A 207 -17.78 -0.64 1.39
N LYS A 208 -17.07 -1.55 2.07
CA LYS A 208 -17.05 -1.61 3.54
C LYS A 208 -16.28 -0.43 4.12
N ILE A 209 -15.16 -0.06 3.50
CA ILE A 209 -14.41 1.13 3.89
C ILE A 209 -15.29 2.37 3.71
N GLU A 210 -15.91 2.54 2.54
CA GLU A 210 -16.79 3.69 2.26
C GLU A 210 -17.99 3.79 3.22
N ALA A 211 -18.51 2.66 3.69
CA ALA A 211 -19.61 2.61 4.64
C ALA A 211 -19.19 2.79 6.11
N SER A 212 -17.90 2.77 6.40
CA SER A 212 -17.39 2.82 7.77
C SER A 212 -17.45 4.23 8.37
N PRO A 213 -17.57 4.33 9.71
CA PRO A 213 -17.47 5.63 10.39
C PRO A 213 -16.13 6.34 10.14
N ALA A 214 -15.05 5.57 9.91
CA ALA A 214 -13.71 6.10 9.66
C ALA A 214 -13.55 6.79 8.29
N PHE A 215 -14.42 6.50 7.33
CA PHE A 215 -14.43 7.18 6.03
C PHE A 215 -15.20 8.50 6.09
N GLY A 216 -16.44 8.50 6.54
CA GLY A 216 -17.25 9.69 6.76
C GLY A 216 -17.22 10.70 5.60
N SER A 217 -17.24 11.99 5.94
CA SER A 217 -17.27 13.09 4.97
C SER A 217 -15.89 13.52 4.44
N ASN A 218 -14.82 13.06 5.05
CA ASN A 218 -13.43 13.43 4.72
C ASN A 218 -12.51 12.23 4.50
N GLY A 219 -13.08 11.05 4.34
CA GLY A 219 -12.33 9.83 4.06
C GLY A 219 -11.67 9.87 2.68
N VAL A 220 -10.54 9.20 2.57
CA VAL A 220 -9.81 9.03 1.33
C VAL A 220 -9.41 7.57 1.19
N ILE A 221 -9.68 6.96 0.04
CA ILE A 221 -9.11 5.67 -0.37
C ILE A 221 -8.22 5.93 -1.56
N VAL A 222 -6.96 5.56 -1.46
CA VAL A 222 -6.01 5.49 -2.59
C VAL A 222 -5.82 4.03 -2.95
N ILE A 223 -6.03 3.70 -4.22
CA ILE A 223 -5.79 2.38 -4.79
C ILE A 223 -4.68 2.51 -5.80
N THR A 224 -3.59 1.80 -5.59
CA THR A 224 -2.45 1.80 -6.52
C THR A 224 -1.78 0.43 -6.56
N TYR A 225 -0.74 0.31 -7.37
CA TYR A 225 0.15 -0.84 -7.43
C TYR A 225 1.56 -0.38 -7.12
N ASP A 226 2.35 -1.27 -6.53
CA ASP A 226 3.74 -1.00 -6.14
C ASP A 226 4.62 -0.69 -7.36
N GLU A 227 4.52 -1.51 -8.43
CA GLU A 227 5.25 -1.33 -9.69
C GLU A 227 4.51 -1.93 -10.89
N ASP A 228 5.02 -1.66 -12.10
CA ASP A 228 4.51 -2.31 -13.30
C ASP A 228 5.13 -3.72 -13.50
N GLN A 229 4.54 -4.50 -14.40
CA GLN A 229 4.94 -5.89 -14.66
C GLN A 229 6.19 -5.99 -15.56
N ARG A 230 7.20 -5.18 -15.36
CA ARG A 230 8.47 -5.35 -16.08
C ARG A 230 9.44 -6.15 -15.24
N ALA A 231 10.07 -7.15 -15.85
CA ALA A 231 11.12 -7.91 -15.19
C ALA A 231 12.30 -7.01 -14.82
N GLY A 232 12.64 -7.00 -13.55
CA GLY A 232 13.83 -6.47 -12.91
C GLY A 232 14.57 -5.33 -13.62
N GLY A 233 14.24 -4.11 -13.29
CA GLY A 233 14.99 -2.95 -13.74
C GLY A 233 15.91 -2.45 -12.63
N ILE A 234 17.06 -1.92 -13.00
CA ILE A 234 17.86 -1.13 -12.07
C ILE A 234 17.09 0.17 -11.82
N ALA A 235 16.88 0.52 -10.55
CA ALA A 235 16.31 1.80 -10.17
C ALA A 235 17.00 2.95 -10.94
N ALA A 236 16.24 3.86 -11.51
CA ALA A 236 16.79 5.09 -11.98
C ALA A 236 17.45 5.81 -10.78
N LYS A 237 18.58 6.46 -11.01
CA LYS A 237 19.40 7.09 -9.94
C LYS A 237 18.61 8.06 -9.03
N ASN A 238 17.46 8.54 -9.48
CA ASN A 238 16.60 9.48 -8.77
C ASN A 238 15.20 8.95 -8.47
N GLY A 239 14.93 7.66 -8.72
CA GLY A 239 13.69 7.01 -8.30
C GLY A 239 12.37 7.58 -8.81
N LEU A 240 12.42 8.54 -9.75
CA LEU A 240 11.23 9.21 -10.24
C LEU A 240 10.61 8.47 -11.43
N GLY A 241 9.78 7.46 -11.14
CA GLY A 241 8.94 6.80 -12.13
C GLY A 241 9.61 5.71 -12.95
N SER A 242 10.71 5.14 -12.48
CA SER A 242 11.36 4.00 -13.14
C SER A 242 10.64 2.66 -12.91
N GLY A 243 9.77 2.58 -11.91
CA GLY A 243 8.93 1.42 -11.62
C GLY A 243 7.72 1.27 -12.56
N GLY A 244 7.61 2.12 -13.56
CA GLY A 244 6.65 2.03 -14.64
C GLY A 244 5.30 2.67 -14.37
N HIS A 245 4.43 2.61 -15.38
CA HIS A 245 3.11 3.22 -15.37
C HIS A 245 2.10 2.30 -14.70
N VAL A 246 1.60 2.72 -13.53
CA VAL A 246 0.62 1.98 -12.73
C VAL A 246 -0.67 2.77 -12.55
N VAL A 247 -1.73 2.10 -12.10
CA VAL A 247 -2.99 2.78 -11.75
C VAL A 247 -2.82 3.53 -10.43
N CYS A 248 -3.41 4.72 -10.35
CA CYS A 248 -3.72 5.37 -9.09
C CYS A 248 -5.14 5.96 -9.16
N ALA A 249 -6.02 5.46 -8.31
CA ALA A 249 -7.40 5.89 -8.19
C ALA A 249 -7.67 6.42 -6.79
N ILE A 250 -8.24 7.62 -6.68
CA ILE A 250 -8.53 8.26 -5.40
C ILE A 250 -10.04 8.43 -5.26
N LEU A 251 -10.62 7.71 -4.30
CA LEU A 251 -12.02 7.84 -3.91
C LEU A 251 -12.12 8.70 -2.64
N SER A 252 -12.90 9.77 -2.71
CA SER A 252 -13.14 10.64 -1.57
C SER A 252 -14.35 11.53 -1.82
N PRO A 253 -15.17 11.85 -0.79
CA PRO A 253 -16.16 12.91 -0.88
C PRO A 253 -15.55 14.29 -1.19
N LEU A 254 -14.26 14.47 -0.87
CA LEU A 254 -13.51 15.70 -1.11
C LEU A 254 -12.93 15.80 -2.53
N ALA A 255 -12.85 14.68 -3.26
CA ALA A 255 -12.29 14.67 -4.60
C ALA A 255 -13.35 14.89 -5.68
N VAL A 256 -12.95 15.48 -6.80
CA VAL A 256 -13.79 15.60 -8.00
C VAL A 256 -13.52 14.39 -8.89
N PRO A 257 -14.51 13.56 -9.19
CA PRO A 257 -14.33 12.45 -10.14
C PRO A 257 -13.91 12.97 -11.51
N GLY A 258 -12.97 12.25 -12.14
CA GLY A 258 -12.46 12.63 -13.46
C GLY A 258 -11.09 12.02 -13.76
N SER A 259 -10.61 12.20 -14.98
CA SER A 259 -9.27 11.76 -15.39
C SER A 259 -8.28 12.93 -15.36
N TYR A 260 -7.18 12.73 -14.65
CA TYR A 260 -6.17 13.75 -14.42
C TYR A 260 -4.84 13.33 -15.06
N GLY A 261 -4.39 14.09 -16.08
CA GLY A 261 -3.21 13.76 -16.87
C GLY A 261 -1.89 14.36 -16.35
N GLN A 262 -1.90 15.08 -15.24
CA GLN A 262 -0.68 15.55 -14.62
C GLN A 262 0.17 14.37 -14.15
N LYS A 263 1.49 14.47 -14.32
CA LYS A 263 2.41 13.40 -13.95
C LYS A 263 2.63 13.40 -12.44
N TYR A 264 2.37 12.22 -11.85
CA TYR A 264 2.53 11.97 -10.42
C TYR A 264 3.28 10.66 -10.17
N TYR A 265 3.74 10.49 -8.94
CA TYR A 265 4.56 9.36 -8.48
C TYR A 265 4.10 8.87 -7.10
N HIS A 266 4.64 7.75 -6.63
CA HIS A 266 4.46 7.30 -5.25
C HIS A 266 4.80 8.41 -4.24
N TYR A 267 5.88 9.15 -4.48
CA TYR A 267 6.27 10.31 -3.66
C TYR A 267 5.23 11.43 -3.66
N SER A 268 4.45 11.58 -4.73
CA SER A 268 3.36 12.56 -4.77
C SER A 268 2.20 12.15 -3.84
N VAL A 269 1.97 10.85 -3.66
CA VAL A 269 1.00 10.35 -2.67
C VAL A 269 1.53 10.61 -1.26
N LEU A 270 2.78 10.28 -0.96
CA LEU A 270 3.41 10.57 0.33
C LEU A 270 3.32 12.07 0.65
N ARG A 271 3.72 12.95 -0.27
CA ARG A 271 3.62 14.41 -0.12
C ARG A 271 2.19 14.87 0.15
N THR A 272 1.20 14.28 -0.53
CA THR A 272 -0.22 14.62 -0.35
C THR A 272 -0.75 14.15 1.00
N LEU A 273 -0.26 13.03 1.49
CA LEU A 273 -0.52 12.52 2.84
C LEU A 273 -0.01 13.49 3.89
N ASP A 274 1.26 13.89 3.79
CA ASP A 274 1.88 14.82 4.71
C ASP A 274 1.09 16.14 4.76
N ASP A 275 0.81 16.74 3.59
CA ASP A 275 0.00 17.96 3.49
C ASP A 275 -1.40 17.77 4.14
N GLY A 276 -2.05 16.64 3.87
CA GLY A 276 -3.40 16.33 4.39
C GLY A 276 -3.44 16.10 5.90
N PHE A 277 -2.35 15.67 6.50
CA PHE A 277 -2.18 15.48 7.94
C PHE A 277 -1.51 16.66 8.64
N GLY A 278 -1.09 17.68 7.91
CA GLY A 278 -0.42 18.86 8.46
C GLY A 278 1.05 18.61 8.82
N ILE A 279 1.65 17.55 8.28
CA ILE A 279 3.07 17.26 8.39
C ILE A 279 3.81 18.14 7.37
N THR A 280 4.78 18.91 7.83
CA THR A 280 5.49 19.90 6.98
C THR A 280 6.96 19.55 6.74
N SER A 281 7.46 18.49 7.35
CA SER A 281 8.81 17.94 7.11
C SER A 281 8.70 16.77 6.12
N TYR A 282 8.92 17.06 4.84
CA TYR A 282 8.76 16.06 3.79
C TYR A 282 9.98 15.16 3.66
N LEU A 283 9.74 13.86 3.52
CA LEU A 283 10.78 12.84 3.46
C LEU A 283 11.31 12.66 2.03
N GLY A 284 12.63 12.60 1.89
CA GLY A 284 13.29 12.26 0.63
C GLY A 284 12.72 12.99 -0.58
N ASP A 285 12.46 12.25 -1.66
CA ASP A 285 11.93 12.80 -2.92
C ASP A 285 10.49 13.32 -2.83
N ALA A 286 9.77 13.07 -1.73
CA ALA A 286 8.49 13.74 -1.48
C ALA A 286 8.64 15.24 -1.36
N ASN A 287 9.83 15.75 -0.97
CA ASN A 287 10.16 17.16 -0.95
C ASN A 287 10.32 17.75 -2.37
N GLU A 288 10.69 16.93 -3.34
CA GLU A 288 11.04 17.35 -4.70
C GLU A 288 9.86 17.28 -5.69
N VAL A 289 8.76 16.64 -5.29
CA VAL A 289 7.59 16.44 -6.16
C VAL A 289 6.40 17.31 -5.73
N SER A 290 5.49 17.55 -6.67
CA SER A 290 4.22 18.23 -6.37
C SER A 290 3.24 17.26 -5.69
N PRO A 291 2.48 17.74 -4.68
CA PRO A 291 1.34 16.99 -4.16
C PRO A 291 0.23 16.86 -5.21
N ILE A 292 -0.65 15.91 -5.00
CA ILE A 292 -1.86 15.72 -5.81
C ILE A 292 -2.88 16.77 -5.36
N SER A 293 -2.85 17.95 -5.97
CA SER A 293 -3.65 19.10 -5.50
C SER A 293 -4.86 19.42 -6.39
N SER A 294 -4.80 19.06 -7.68
CA SER A 294 -5.80 19.48 -8.67
C SER A 294 -7.15 18.75 -8.57
N ILE A 295 -7.22 17.69 -7.79
CA ILE A 295 -8.39 16.82 -7.69
C ILE A 295 -9.39 17.25 -6.59
N TRP A 296 -8.98 18.08 -5.67
CA TRP A 296 -9.77 18.40 -4.47
C TRP A 296 -10.84 19.46 -4.74
N ARG A 297 -12.00 19.29 -4.12
CA ARG A 297 -13.07 20.31 -4.12
C ARG A 297 -12.55 21.55 -3.40
N ARG A 298 -12.89 22.71 -3.93
CA ARG A 298 -12.61 24.01 -3.33
C ARG A 298 -13.74 24.42 -2.37
#